data_39c5a86db1342bd93abdf1d405db1e43
#
_entry.id   39c5a86db1342bd93abdf1d405db1e43
#
_cell.length_a   1.000
_cell.length_b   1.000
_cell.length_c   1.000
_cell.angle_alpha   90.00
_cell.angle_beta   90.00
_cell.angle_gamma   90.00
#
_symmetry.space_group_name_H-M   'P 1'
#
loop_
_entity.id
_entity.type
_entity.pdbx_description
1 polymer ?
#
loop_
_entity_poly.entity_id
_entity_poly.type
_entity_poly.pdbx_seq_one_letter_code
_entity_poly.pdbx_strand_id
1 'polypeptide(L)'
;VELSRRRRLRSAPAHTRLPAPSSTAEQTELALRALERSEQLVRLDLALRAAAGRLAPPGQLGLEGARVLLAIVAPTGAIEIHLDRAVEAPPPWRATGERSWELPAGVTVEELAVLGGDRAMPCQALAHVGRSSAGEVYLDVEAVGVLRIEGDDDDTAPILRAVALGLALSPFSLSASLVGTAGGAARWRGGRAWQVVESVDEAVELAAACTSGLGARLGHSGSTFTARAASGAEAWEPTIVVLRRGDVGAGEVQMLSAIAAGGGAGVAVVTDAPGVEGGALLHVGAGDVWTLDPFGIELFPVGLEIEEADAIEQLLDEARSESLVEEDAPPARSEPVPAWELLIRVLGPLEVVASTGRAAVFERSKALELVAWLGLHRERATRSGARTALWDLDVRDATFANVVSDARRSLARSVAPPPGEEWIGRTLTDQLPLHPLVVSDVELLRARLRRARAASGDEAVAELREGLALVRGQVFSGTGFLWPDTSGLTSELVLLVVSAATELASRCLERGDIEGVFWATGQGLAVLPGHEELVGLRMQAHGAAGDYAGVRAVWAEYERSLVDPWGDSEASPKLVRLRRQLLSCTDRGSTPPSTG
;
A
#
# COMPACT_ATOMS: atom_id res chain seq x y z
N VAL A 1 1.88 -2.77 -3.91
CA VAL A 1 2.96 -1.89 -4.42
C VAL A 1 3.66 -1.21 -3.26
N GLU A 2 2.99 -0.37 -2.48
CA GLU A 2 3.59 0.44 -1.41
C GLU A 2 4.29 -0.42 -0.33
N LEU A 3 3.67 -1.51 0.13
CA LEU A 3 4.28 -2.42 1.11
C LEU A 3 5.56 -3.07 0.58
N SER A 4 5.52 -3.55 -0.65
CA SER A 4 6.71 -4.15 -1.31
C SER A 4 7.83 -3.12 -1.45
N ARG A 5 7.48 -1.88 -1.83
CA ARG A 5 8.42 -0.76 -1.95
C ARG A 5 9.06 -0.41 -0.60
N ARG A 6 8.27 -0.29 0.48
CA ARG A 6 8.78 -0.03 1.85
C ARG A 6 9.69 -1.14 2.34
N ARG A 7 9.32 -2.41 2.11
CA ARG A 7 10.16 -3.55 2.48
C ARG A 7 11.52 -3.50 1.77
N ARG A 8 11.53 -3.23 0.46
CA ARG A 8 12.75 -3.09 -0.33
C ARG A 8 13.61 -1.92 0.17
N LEU A 9 13.02 -0.76 0.42
CA LEU A 9 13.73 0.40 0.95
C LEU A 9 14.38 0.11 2.30
N ARG A 10 13.70 -0.61 3.22
CA ARG A 10 14.25 -0.94 4.55
C ARG A 10 15.48 -1.84 4.48
N SER A 11 15.56 -2.73 3.49
CA SER A 11 16.68 -3.66 3.31
C SER A 11 17.72 -3.19 2.29
N ALA A 12 17.48 -2.09 1.59
CA ALA A 12 18.39 -1.57 0.55
C ALA A 12 19.71 -1.12 1.16
N PRO A 13 20.85 -1.60 0.66
CA PRO A 13 22.18 -1.11 1.10
C PRO A 13 22.36 0.38 0.78
N ALA A 14 23.19 1.05 1.56
CA ALA A 14 23.60 2.41 1.24
C ALA A 14 24.22 2.49 -0.17
N HIS A 15 24.07 3.65 -0.83
CA HIS A 15 24.53 3.90 -2.20
C HIS A 15 23.86 3.04 -3.27
N THR A 16 22.67 2.53 -3.01
CA THR A 16 21.82 1.91 -4.02
C THR A 16 20.54 2.72 -4.22
N ARG A 17 19.86 2.49 -5.34
CA ARG A 17 18.53 3.05 -5.63
C ARG A 17 17.63 1.98 -6.21
N LEU A 18 16.34 2.16 -6.06
CA LEU A 18 15.38 1.35 -6.79
C LEU A 18 15.42 1.74 -8.27
N PRO A 19 15.23 0.78 -9.19
CA PRO A 19 15.03 1.11 -10.61
C PRO A 19 13.89 2.11 -10.77
N ALA A 20 14.03 3.03 -11.70
CA ALA A 20 12.90 3.88 -12.07
C ALA A 20 11.76 3.01 -12.63
N PRO A 21 10.49 3.26 -12.24
CA PRO A 21 9.37 2.52 -12.80
C PRO A 21 9.29 2.76 -14.31
N SER A 22 8.78 1.78 -15.04
CA SER A 22 8.46 1.96 -16.44
C SER A 22 7.31 2.97 -16.60
N SER A 23 7.19 3.58 -17.79
CA SER A 23 6.09 4.52 -18.05
C SER A 23 4.70 3.88 -17.91
N THR A 24 4.57 2.60 -18.24
CA THR A 24 3.33 1.83 -18.04
C THR A 24 3.03 1.67 -16.55
N ALA A 25 4.02 1.24 -15.75
CA ALA A 25 3.85 1.06 -14.31
C ALA A 25 3.52 2.39 -13.61
N GLU A 26 4.19 3.49 -13.99
CA GLU A 26 3.92 4.83 -13.44
C GLU A 26 2.47 5.27 -13.72
N GLN A 27 2.01 5.15 -14.96
CA GLN A 27 0.65 5.53 -15.34
C GLN A 27 -0.40 4.64 -14.66
N THR A 28 -0.15 3.33 -14.61
CA THR A 28 -1.04 2.38 -13.95
C THR A 28 -1.14 2.65 -12.45
N GLU A 29 -0.02 2.89 -11.77
CA GLU A 29 -0.03 3.24 -10.35
C GLU A 29 -0.77 4.56 -10.10
N LEU A 30 -0.56 5.58 -10.95
CA LEU A 30 -1.26 6.86 -10.84
C LEU A 30 -2.77 6.67 -10.98
N ALA A 31 -3.23 5.91 -11.98
CA ALA A 31 -4.65 5.62 -12.18
C ALA A 31 -5.28 4.87 -11.00
N LEU A 32 -4.59 3.84 -10.48
CA LEU A 32 -5.06 3.08 -9.32
C LEU A 32 -5.13 3.94 -8.05
N ARG A 33 -4.13 4.79 -7.79
CA ARG A 33 -4.13 5.69 -6.63
C ARG A 33 -5.21 6.77 -6.73
N ALA A 34 -5.54 7.26 -7.93
CA ALA A 34 -6.64 8.20 -8.13
C ALA A 34 -8.02 7.58 -7.80
N LEU A 35 -8.14 6.26 -7.92
CA LEU A 35 -9.34 5.48 -7.58
C LEU A 35 -9.34 4.95 -6.14
N GLU A 36 -8.27 5.15 -5.38
CA GLU A 36 -8.11 4.61 -4.04
C GLU A 36 -9.19 5.13 -3.07
N ARG A 37 -9.82 4.19 -2.36
CA ARG A 37 -10.87 4.45 -1.37
C ARG A 37 -10.56 3.76 -0.04
N SER A 38 -9.34 3.87 0.40
CA SER A 38 -8.83 3.19 1.60
C SER A 38 -9.72 3.39 2.83
N GLU A 39 -10.24 4.60 3.05
CA GLU A 39 -11.12 4.89 4.20
C GLU A 39 -12.43 4.10 4.16
N GLN A 40 -13.01 3.92 2.97
CA GLN A 40 -14.24 3.13 2.81
C GLN A 40 -13.99 1.64 3.07
N LEU A 41 -12.85 1.11 2.62
CA LEU A 41 -12.47 -0.28 2.86
C LEU A 41 -12.15 -0.54 4.33
N VAL A 42 -11.47 0.36 5.02
CA VAL A 42 -11.24 0.27 6.47
C VAL A 42 -12.56 0.29 7.23
N ARG A 43 -13.49 1.18 6.84
CA ARG A 43 -14.80 1.23 7.43
C ARG A 43 -15.60 -0.06 7.20
N LEU A 44 -15.54 -0.63 6.00
CA LEU A 44 -16.19 -1.89 5.65
C LEU A 44 -15.61 -3.06 6.49
N ASP A 45 -14.29 -3.17 6.60
CA ASP A 45 -13.64 -4.18 7.44
C ASP A 45 -14.13 -4.13 8.88
N LEU A 46 -14.07 -2.96 9.51
CA LEU A 46 -14.50 -2.78 10.90
C LEU A 46 -16.01 -3.04 11.09
N ALA A 47 -16.83 -2.64 10.12
CA ALA A 47 -18.26 -2.90 10.14
C ALA A 47 -18.57 -4.41 10.10
N LEU A 48 -17.87 -5.16 9.22
CA LEU A 48 -18.04 -6.62 9.12
C LEU A 48 -17.58 -7.34 10.38
N ARG A 49 -16.46 -6.93 10.99
CA ARG A 49 -16.00 -7.44 12.29
C ARG A 49 -17.00 -7.15 13.41
N ALA A 50 -17.59 -5.94 13.42
CA ALA A 50 -18.63 -5.57 14.38
C ALA A 50 -19.91 -6.39 14.20
N ALA A 51 -20.35 -6.62 12.94
CA ALA A 51 -21.49 -7.47 12.63
C ALA A 51 -21.25 -8.93 13.06
N ALA A 52 -20.07 -9.48 12.76
CA ALA A 52 -19.70 -10.85 13.14
C ALA A 52 -19.81 -11.10 14.64
N GLY A 53 -19.42 -10.13 15.46
CA GLY A 53 -19.56 -10.23 16.92
C GLY A 53 -21.00 -10.35 17.42
N ARG A 54 -21.96 -10.00 16.59
CA ARG A 54 -23.40 -10.09 16.89
C ARG A 54 -24.06 -11.31 16.24
N LEU A 55 -23.58 -11.68 15.05
CA LEU A 55 -24.08 -12.84 14.29
C LEU A 55 -23.56 -14.17 14.83
N ALA A 56 -22.37 -14.17 15.45
CA ALA A 56 -21.75 -15.35 16.06
C ALA A 56 -21.20 -15.01 17.47
N PRO A 57 -22.06 -14.85 18.49
CA PRO A 57 -21.60 -14.48 19.82
C PRO A 57 -20.72 -15.59 20.45
N PRO A 58 -19.63 -15.23 21.14
CA PRO A 58 -18.73 -16.19 21.77
C PRO A 58 -19.47 -17.03 22.82
N GLY A 59 -19.22 -18.35 22.83
CA GLY A 59 -19.80 -19.29 23.79
C GLY A 59 -21.13 -19.93 23.37
N GLN A 60 -21.71 -19.58 22.24
CA GLN A 60 -22.87 -20.27 21.65
C GLN A 60 -22.44 -21.20 20.52
N LEU A 61 -21.41 -21.98 20.72
CA LEU A 61 -21.01 -23.09 19.86
C LEU A 61 -22.17 -24.10 19.79
N GLY A 62 -22.87 -24.13 18.65
CA GLY A 62 -23.98 -25.06 18.42
C GLY A 62 -25.28 -24.44 17.89
N LEU A 63 -25.42 -23.14 17.92
CA LEU A 63 -26.48 -22.47 17.16
C LEU A 63 -25.90 -22.02 15.81
N GLU A 64 -26.57 -22.40 14.74
CA GLU A 64 -26.20 -21.94 13.39
C GLU A 64 -26.28 -20.41 13.33
N GLY A 65 -25.15 -19.72 13.47
CA GLY A 65 -25.05 -18.28 13.35
C GLY A 65 -25.42 -17.84 11.91
N ALA A 66 -25.96 -16.65 11.76
CA ALA A 66 -26.15 -16.06 10.44
C ALA A 66 -24.80 -15.59 9.87
N ARG A 67 -24.69 -15.57 8.55
CA ARG A 67 -23.52 -15.10 7.83
C ARG A 67 -23.88 -13.96 6.88
N VAL A 68 -22.91 -13.08 6.63
CA VAL A 68 -23.04 -12.02 5.63
C VAL A 68 -22.79 -12.63 4.25
N LEU A 69 -23.69 -12.37 3.31
CA LEU A 69 -23.56 -12.79 1.91
C LEU A 69 -23.03 -11.66 1.03
N LEU A 70 -23.46 -10.43 1.31
CA LEU A 70 -23.21 -9.26 0.48
C LEU A 70 -23.18 -8.00 1.35
N ALA A 71 -22.37 -7.02 0.95
CA ALA A 71 -22.34 -5.68 1.51
C ALA A 71 -22.45 -4.62 0.41
N ILE A 72 -23.20 -3.54 0.67
CA ILE A 72 -23.28 -2.37 -0.20
C ILE A 72 -22.73 -1.16 0.56
N VAL A 73 -21.73 -0.50 -0.01
CA VAL A 73 -21.13 0.71 0.59
C VAL A 73 -21.61 1.94 -0.15
N ALA A 74 -22.47 2.70 0.49
CA ALA A 74 -23.01 3.93 -0.09
C ALA A 74 -21.95 5.05 -0.16
N PRO A 75 -22.05 6.00 -1.10
CA PRO A 75 -21.18 7.17 -1.15
C PRO A 75 -21.18 8.02 0.13
N THR A 76 -22.24 7.95 0.90
CA THR A 76 -22.39 8.62 2.21
C THR A 76 -21.57 7.96 3.32
N GLY A 77 -21.05 6.75 3.09
CA GLY A 77 -20.41 5.91 4.10
C GLY A 77 -21.37 5.01 4.89
N ALA A 78 -22.68 5.01 4.60
CA ALA A 78 -23.59 3.99 5.12
C ALA A 78 -23.25 2.63 4.51
N ILE A 79 -23.45 1.54 5.27
CA ILE A 79 -23.16 0.18 4.83
C ILE A 79 -24.40 -0.68 5.04
N GLU A 80 -24.92 -1.25 3.97
CA GLU A 80 -25.98 -2.27 4.05
C GLU A 80 -25.36 -3.66 3.90
N ILE A 81 -25.76 -4.60 4.76
CA ILE A 81 -25.36 -6.02 4.67
C ILE A 81 -26.59 -6.91 4.48
N HIS A 82 -26.44 -7.95 3.64
CA HIS A 82 -27.45 -8.97 3.41
C HIS A 82 -27.00 -10.28 4.04
N LEU A 83 -27.92 -10.92 4.75
CA LEU A 83 -27.69 -12.13 5.54
C LEU A 83 -28.34 -13.35 4.88
N ASP A 84 -27.81 -14.54 5.17
CA ASP A 84 -28.38 -15.81 4.70
C ASP A 84 -29.73 -16.15 5.38
N ARG A 85 -29.99 -15.59 6.54
CA ARG A 85 -31.24 -15.77 7.31
C ARG A 85 -31.63 -14.50 8.04
N ALA A 86 -32.91 -14.45 8.47
CA ALA A 86 -33.43 -13.34 9.26
C ALA A 86 -32.85 -13.37 10.68
N VAL A 87 -32.31 -12.24 11.11
CA VAL A 87 -31.80 -12.00 12.47
C VAL A 87 -32.13 -10.57 12.85
N GLU A 88 -32.48 -10.34 14.13
CA GLU A 88 -32.77 -9.00 14.66
C GLU A 88 -31.48 -8.12 14.61
N ALA A 89 -31.63 -6.91 14.08
CA ALA A 89 -30.56 -5.95 13.96
C ALA A 89 -30.24 -5.29 15.32
N PRO A 90 -29.09 -5.52 15.92
CA PRO A 90 -28.71 -4.87 17.18
C PRO A 90 -28.16 -3.47 16.91
N PRO A 91 -28.31 -2.51 17.85
CA PRO A 91 -27.62 -1.23 17.72
C PRO A 91 -26.10 -1.38 17.55
N PRO A 92 -25.46 -0.58 16.69
CA PRO A 92 -25.96 0.58 15.93
C PRO A 92 -26.64 0.24 14.60
N TRP A 93 -26.76 -1.04 14.24
CA TRP A 93 -27.41 -1.53 13.03
C TRP A 93 -28.93 -1.30 13.06
N ARG A 94 -29.53 -1.12 11.89
CA ARG A 94 -30.95 -0.97 11.68
C ARG A 94 -31.44 -1.99 10.65
N ALA A 95 -32.53 -2.65 10.90
CA ALA A 95 -33.14 -3.53 9.90
C ALA A 95 -33.72 -2.70 8.74
N THR A 96 -33.29 -3.03 7.51
CA THR A 96 -33.83 -2.47 6.25
C THR A 96 -34.76 -3.47 5.54
N GLY A 97 -34.67 -4.74 5.89
CA GLY A 97 -35.49 -5.84 5.40
C GLY A 97 -35.45 -7.02 6.36
N GLU A 98 -36.06 -8.15 5.96
CA GLU A 98 -36.06 -9.36 6.79
C GLU A 98 -34.64 -9.93 7.02
N ARG A 99 -33.75 -9.76 6.02
CA ARG A 99 -32.40 -10.30 6.02
C ARG A 99 -31.35 -9.24 5.72
N SER A 100 -31.68 -7.97 5.90
CA SER A 100 -30.77 -6.88 5.64
C SER A 100 -30.70 -5.91 6.80
N TRP A 101 -29.46 -5.45 7.09
CA TRP A 101 -29.16 -4.46 8.10
C TRP A 101 -28.40 -3.30 7.48
N GLU A 102 -28.67 -2.10 7.95
CA GLU A 102 -27.93 -0.90 7.59
C GLU A 102 -27.13 -0.37 8.78
N LEU A 103 -25.87 -0.08 8.56
CA LEU A 103 -25.03 0.72 9.45
C LEU A 103 -25.10 2.18 8.99
N PRO A 104 -25.61 3.11 9.82
CA PRO A 104 -25.68 4.52 9.46
C PRO A 104 -24.30 5.15 9.22
N ALA A 105 -24.23 6.10 8.29
CA ALA A 105 -22.99 6.84 7.99
C ALA A 105 -22.40 7.59 9.20
N GLY A 106 -23.25 7.97 10.16
CA GLY A 106 -22.83 8.72 11.37
C GLY A 106 -22.07 7.92 12.43
N VAL A 107 -21.98 6.59 12.30
CA VAL A 107 -21.14 5.76 13.20
C VAL A 107 -19.69 5.94 12.80
N THR A 108 -18.81 6.33 13.72
CA THR A 108 -17.41 6.64 13.40
C THR A 108 -16.53 5.38 13.27
N VAL A 109 -15.35 5.52 12.65
CA VAL A 109 -14.37 4.42 12.53
C VAL A 109 -13.89 3.98 13.91
N GLU A 110 -13.72 4.92 14.85
CA GLU A 110 -13.31 4.64 16.23
C GLU A 110 -14.38 3.83 16.98
N GLU A 111 -15.65 4.16 16.80
CA GLU A 111 -16.76 3.40 17.39
C GLU A 111 -16.81 1.98 16.82
N LEU A 112 -16.59 1.83 15.50
CA LEU A 112 -16.53 0.52 14.85
C LEU A 112 -15.32 -0.29 15.32
N ALA A 113 -14.17 0.33 15.51
CA ALA A 113 -12.98 -0.33 16.04
C ALA A 113 -13.24 -0.89 17.45
N VAL A 114 -13.94 -0.16 18.29
CA VAL A 114 -14.37 -0.64 19.63
C VAL A 114 -15.36 -1.80 19.53
N LEU A 115 -16.35 -1.72 18.63
CA LEU A 115 -17.34 -2.76 18.43
C LEU A 115 -16.78 -4.03 17.78
N GLY A 116 -15.88 -3.87 16.81
CA GLY A 116 -15.21 -4.97 16.13
C GLY A 116 -14.18 -5.67 17.05
N GLY A 117 -13.48 -4.89 17.89
CA GLY A 117 -12.40 -5.41 18.73
C GLY A 117 -11.31 -6.10 17.92
N ASP A 118 -10.62 -7.05 18.53
CA ASP A 118 -9.54 -7.85 17.91
C ASP A 118 -10.08 -9.08 17.12
N ARG A 119 -11.33 -9.02 16.62
CA ARG A 119 -11.89 -10.14 15.86
C ARG A 119 -11.24 -10.27 14.50
N ALA A 120 -11.04 -11.53 14.07
CA ALA A 120 -10.62 -11.81 12.71
C ALA A 120 -11.66 -11.34 11.68
N MET A 121 -11.21 -11.00 10.46
CA MET A 121 -12.11 -10.67 9.35
C MET A 121 -12.97 -11.89 9.00
N PRO A 122 -14.31 -11.80 9.08
CA PRO A 122 -15.19 -12.95 8.88
C PRO A 122 -15.37 -13.29 7.40
N CYS A 123 -15.36 -12.29 6.50
CA CYS A 123 -15.60 -12.40 5.06
C CYS A 123 -14.28 -12.34 4.29
N GLN A 124 -13.47 -13.41 4.33
CA GLN A 124 -12.15 -13.43 3.70
C GLN A 124 -12.19 -13.59 2.17
N ALA A 125 -13.34 -13.89 1.60
CA ALA A 125 -13.53 -14.01 0.15
C ALA A 125 -14.45 -12.91 -0.40
N LEU A 126 -14.31 -11.69 0.12
CA LEU A 126 -15.13 -10.54 -0.26
C LEU A 126 -14.65 -9.94 -1.58
N ALA A 127 -15.41 -10.14 -2.65
CA ALA A 127 -15.15 -9.63 -3.99
C ALA A 127 -15.95 -8.38 -4.30
N HIS A 128 -15.33 -7.36 -4.85
CA HIS A 128 -16.04 -6.22 -5.45
C HIS A 128 -16.61 -6.65 -6.80
N VAL A 129 -17.91 -6.66 -6.94
CA VAL A 129 -18.59 -7.15 -8.17
C VAL A 129 -19.13 -6.04 -9.06
N GLY A 130 -19.28 -4.81 -8.54
CA GLY A 130 -19.76 -3.68 -9.33
C GLY A 130 -20.36 -2.58 -8.50
N ARG A 131 -21.00 -1.63 -9.20
CA ARG A 131 -21.65 -0.47 -8.61
C ARG A 131 -23.15 -0.48 -8.92
N SER A 132 -23.98 -0.41 -7.89
CA SER A 132 -25.42 -0.19 -7.98
C SER A 132 -25.78 1.30 -7.78
N SER A 133 -27.07 1.64 -7.92
CA SER A 133 -27.57 2.96 -7.57
C SER A 133 -27.41 3.29 -6.06
N ALA A 134 -27.32 2.27 -5.20
CA ALA A 134 -27.12 2.42 -3.75
C ALA A 134 -25.65 2.58 -3.35
N GLY A 135 -24.71 2.07 -4.15
CA GLY A 135 -23.28 2.16 -3.86
C GLY A 135 -22.45 1.00 -4.44
N GLU A 136 -21.22 0.86 -3.94
CA GLU A 136 -20.32 -0.22 -4.33
C GLU A 136 -20.77 -1.55 -3.72
N VAL A 137 -20.83 -2.60 -4.54
CA VAL A 137 -21.37 -3.91 -4.17
C VAL A 137 -20.24 -4.93 -3.98
N TYR A 138 -20.19 -5.50 -2.79
CA TYR A 138 -19.22 -6.52 -2.39
C TYR A 138 -19.93 -7.83 -2.07
N LEU A 139 -19.54 -8.91 -2.73
CA LEU A 139 -20.10 -10.27 -2.52
C LEU A 139 -19.09 -11.15 -1.80
N ASP A 140 -19.46 -11.82 -0.73
CA ASP A 140 -18.64 -12.86 -0.13
C ASP A 140 -18.83 -14.17 -0.91
N VAL A 141 -17.89 -14.44 -1.83
CA VAL A 141 -17.99 -15.61 -2.71
C VAL A 141 -17.91 -16.92 -1.96
N GLU A 142 -17.23 -16.98 -0.81
CA GLU A 142 -17.24 -18.16 0.06
C GLU A 142 -18.62 -18.38 0.71
N ALA A 143 -19.24 -17.31 1.18
CA ALA A 143 -20.54 -17.40 1.82
C ALA A 143 -21.64 -17.85 0.86
N VAL A 144 -21.59 -17.43 -0.41
CA VAL A 144 -22.54 -17.89 -1.44
C VAL A 144 -22.12 -19.22 -2.09
N GLY A 145 -20.85 -19.59 -1.99
CA GLY A 145 -20.27 -20.83 -2.53
C GLY A 145 -19.91 -20.76 -4.01
N VAL A 146 -20.77 -20.24 -4.87
CA VAL A 146 -20.53 -20.04 -6.31
C VAL A 146 -20.89 -18.64 -6.71
N LEU A 147 -20.00 -17.99 -7.48
CA LEU A 147 -20.33 -16.82 -8.30
C LEU A 147 -20.27 -17.23 -9.77
N ARG A 148 -21.42 -17.24 -10.42
CA ARG A 148 -21.55 -17.48 -11.86
C ARG A 148 -21.68 -16.16 -12.59
N ILE A 149 -21.00 -16.06 -13.74
CA ILE A 149 -21.08 -14.88 -14.62
C ILE A 149 -21.60 -15.36 -15.96
N GLU A 150 -22.82 -14.97 -16.34
CA GLU A 150 -23.47 -15.42 -17.58
C GLU A 150 -23.65 -14.26 -18.56
N GLY A 151 -23.16 -14.43 -19.78
CA GLY A 151 -23.17 -13.48 -20.88
C GLY A 151 -22.29 -13.98 -22.02
N ASP A 152 -22.04 -13.12 -22.98
CA ASP A 152 -21.10 -13.39 -24.05
C ASP A 152 -19.66 -13.38 -23.52
N ASP A 153 -18.72 -13.99 -24.24
CA ASP A 153 -17.34 -14.15 -23.81
C ASP A 153 -16.61 -12.80 -23.65
N ASP A 154 -16.92 -11.88 -24.55
CA ASP A 154 -16.35 -10.52 -24.53
C ASP A 154 -16.80 -9.72 -23.28
N ASP A 155 -17.98 -10.01 -22.75
CA ASP A 155 -18.51 -9.33 -21.56
C ASP A 155 -18.05 -10.03 -20.26
N THR A 156 -18.07 -11.36 -20.23
CA THR A 156 -17.80 -12.13 -19.00
C THR A 156 -16.32 -12.21 -18.65
N ALA A 157 -15.44 -12.22 -19.68
CA ALA A 157 -14.00 -12.33 -19.46
C ALA A 157 -13.39 -11.16 -18.67
N PRO A 158 -13.71 -9.89 -19.02
CA PRO A 158 -13.26 -8.74 -18.23
C PRO A 158 -13.76 -8.79 -16.78
N ILE A 159 -15.01 -9.19 -16.56
CA ILE A 159 -15.60 -9.26 -15.21
C ILE A 159 -14.91 -10.35 -14.39
N LEU A 160 -14.72 -11.53 -14.95
CA LEU A 160 -14.02 -12.63 -14.26
C LEU A 160 -12.59 -12.23 -13.88
N ARG A 161 -11.87 -11.55 -14.79
CA ARG A 161 -10.53 -11.02 -14.50
C ARG A 161 -10.55 -10.02 -13.35
N ALA A 162 -11.48 -9.07 -13.37
CA ALA A 162 -11.61 -8.06 -12.31
C ALA A 162 -11.89 -8.69 -10.95
N VAL A 163 -12.81 -9.66 -10.87
CA VAL A 163 -13.13 -10.40 -9.64
C VAL A 163 -11.92 -11.21 -9.15
N ALA A 164 -11.24 -11.93 -10.04
CA ALA A 164 -10.06 -12.74 -9.70
C ALA A 164 -8.92 -11.86 -9.16
N LEU A 165 -8.61 -10.77 -9.86
CA LEU A 165 -7.59 -9.82 -9.42
C LEU A 165 -7.98 -9.14 -8.12
N GLY A 166 -9.22 -8.70 -8.01
CA GLY A 166 -9.77 -8.10 -6.80
C GLY A 166 -9.60 -9.01 -5.58
N LEU A 167 -9.90 -10.30 -5.70
CA LEU A 167 -9.68 -11.30 -4.66
C LEU A 167 -8.19 -11.51 -4.35
N ALA A 168 -7.33 -11.58 -5.38
CA ALA A 168 -5.89 -11.79 -5.20
C ALA A 168 -5.17 -10.62 -4.50
N LEU A 169 -5.69 -9.40 -4.64
CA LEU A 169 -5.11 -8.18 -4.09
C LEU A 169 -5.92 -7.58 -2.93
N SER A 170 -7.07 -8.16 -2.60
CA SER A 170 -7.95 -7.64 -1.56
C SER A 170 -7.29 -7.69 -0.18
N PRO A 171 -7.39 -6.63 0.61
CA PRO A 171 -6.96 -6.65 2.01
C PRO A 171 -7.77 -7.63 2.86
N PHE A 172 -8.98 -7.98 2.42
CA PHE A 172 -9.85 -8.94 3.11
C PHE A 172 -9.42 -10.39 2.87
N SER A 173 -8.70 -10.67 1.77
CA SER A 173 -8.34 -12.03 1.29
C SER A 173 -6.87 -12.38 1.55
N LEU A 174 -6.22 -11.75 2.54
CA LEU A 174 -4.78 -11.96 2.82
C LEU A 174 -4.40 -13.40 3.09
N SER A 175 -5.33 -14.19 3.63
CA SER A 175 -5.16 -15.62 3.92
C SER A 175 -5.90 -16.54 2.94
N ALA A 176 -6.59 -16.02 1.92
CA ALA A 176 -7.28 -16.86 0.95
C ALA A 176 -6.29 -17.48 -0.05
N SER A 177 -6.53 -18.76 -0.40
CA SER A 177 -5.83 -19.43 -1.49
C SER A 177 -6.66 -19.37 -2.77
N LEU A 178 -6.08 -18.83 -3.86
CA LEU A 178 -6.72 -18.81 -5.17
C LEU A 178 -6.12 -19.93 -6.04
N VAL A 179 -6.98 -20.68 -6.71
CA VAL A 179 -6.59 -21.79 -7.59
C VAL A 179 -7.21 -21.58 -8.95
N GLY A 180 -6.42 -21.68 -10.01
CA GLY A 180 -6.91 -21.55 -11.39
C GLY A 180 -6.00 -22.18 -12.41
N THR A 181 -6.52 -22.42 -13.62
CA THR A 181 -5.77 -23.00 -14.74
C THR A 181 -4.93 -21.95 -15.47
N ALA A 182 -3.89 -22.38 -16.18
CA ALA A 182 -3.00 -21.50 -16.94
C ALA A 182 -3.69 -20.74 -18.09
N GLY A 183 -4.79 -21.26 -18.62
CA GLY A 183 -5.60 -20.64 -19.66
C GLY A 183 -6.60 -19.60 -19.14
N GLY A 184 -6.91 -19.67 -17.86
CA GLY A 184 -7.92 -18.84 -17.22
C GLY A 184 -7.39 -17.51 -16.70
N ALA A 185 -7.84 -17.16 -15.50
CA ALA A 185 -7.37 -15.97 -14.77
C ALA A 185 -5.94 -16.12 -14.21
N ALA A 186 -5.28 -17.25 -14.42
CA ALA A 186 -4.03 -17.66 -13.78
C ALA A 186 -2.74 -17.00 -14.27
N ARG A 187 -2.81 -15.97 -15.11
CA ARG A 187 -1.62 -15.15 -15.45
C ARG A 187 -1.07 -14.39 -14.25
N TRP A 188 -1.87 -14.25 -13.19
CA TRP A 188 -1.54 -13.49 -11.98
C TRP A 188 -0.57 -14.25 -11.07
N ARG A 189 0.69 -14.37 -11.47
CA ARG A 189 1.75 -14.99 -10.67
C ARG A 189 2.18 -14.18 -9.44
N GLY A 190 1.59 -13.03 -9.25
CA GLY A 190 2.07 -12.02 -8.32
C GLY A 190 1.45 -12.04 -6.93
N GLY A 191 0.42 -12.84 -6.61
CA GLY A 191 -0.16 -12.98 -5.26
C GLY A 191 0.48 -14.10 -4.46
N ARG A 192 0.63 -13.93 -3.14
CA ARG A 192 1.08 -14.99 -2.22
C ARG A 192 0.18 -16.23 -2.26
N ALA A 193 -1.04 -16.07 -2.74
CA ALA A 193 -2.13 -17.00 -2.62
C ALA A 193 -2.56 -17.67 -3.94
N TRP A 194 -1.88 -17.38 -5.06
CA TRP A 194 -2.31 -17.91 -6.36
C TRP A 194 -1.56 -19.18 -6.74
N GLN A 195 -2.28 -20.28 -6.84
CA GLN A 195 -1.78 -21.58 -7.31
C GLN A 195 -2.30 -21.86 -8.72
N VAL A 196 -1.38 -22.00 -9.68
CA VAL A 196 -1.70 -22.43 -11.04
C VAL A 196 -1.67 -23.96 -11.07
N VAL A 197 -2.77 -24.56 -11.53
CA VAL A 197 -2.90 -26.01 -11.71
C VAL A 197 -2.91 -26.37 -13.19
N GLU A 198 -2.57 -27.62 -13.50
CA GLU A 198 -2.50 -28.09 -14.88
C GLU A 198 -3.88 -28.42 -15.46
N SER A 199 -4.85 -28.80 -14.61
CA SER A 199 -6.20 -29.18 -15.02
C SER A 199 -7.26 -28.75 -14.01
N VAL A 200 -8.52 -28.74 -14.48
CA VAL A 200 -9.69 -28.49 -13.62
C VAL A 200 -9.85 -29.59 -12.59
N ASP A 201 -9.54 -30.86 -12.95
CA ASP A 201 -9.59 -32.00 -12.02
C ASP A 201 -8.66 -31.76 -10.82
N GLU A 202 -7.45 -31.25 -11.03
CA GLU A 202 -6.52 -30.90 -9.96
C GLU A 202 -7.08 -29.78 -9.07
N ALA A 203 -7.71 -28.76 -9.66
CA ALA A 203 -8.38 -27.69 -8.91
C ALA A 203 -9.52 -28.24 -8.04
N VAL A 204 -10.31 -29.15 -8.59
CA VAL A 204 -11.42 -29.82 -7.91
C VAL A 204 -10.91 -30.72 -6.77
N GLU A 205 -9.84 -31.49 -6.98
CA GLU A 205 -9.21 -32.31 -5.94
C GLU A 205 -8.68 -31.48 -4.78
N LEU A 206 -8.00 -30.36 -5.06
CA LEU A 206 -7.53 -29.42 -4.04
C LEU A 206 -8.69 -28.84 -3.24
N ALA A 207 -9.74 -28.37 -3.92
CA ALA A 207 -10.93 -27.82 -3.27
C ALA A 207 -11.64 -28.88 -2.42
N ALA A 208 -11.79 -30.12 -2.91
CA ALA A 208 -12.40 -31.22 -2.18
C ALA A 208 -11.58 -31.63 -0.96
N ALA A 209 -10.26 -31.61 -1.05
CA ALA A 209 -9.37 -31.90 0.08
C ALA A 209 -9.51 -30.84 1.18
N CYS A 210 -9.58 -29.55 0.79
CA CYS A 210 -9.82 -28.44 1.72
C CYS A 210 -11.18 -28.57 2.40
N THR A 211 -12.26 -28.81 1.66
CA THR A 211 -13.62 -28.98 2.20
C THR A 211 -13.68 -30.14 3.19
N SER A 212 -13.08 -31.28 2.86
CA SER A 212 -13.07 -32.46 3.73
C SER A 212 -12.30 -32.23 5.02
N GLY A 213 -11.15 -31.54 4.94
CA GLY A 213 -10.34 -31.16 6.09
C GLY A 213 -11.02 -30.15 7.00
N LEU A 214 -11.69 -29.17 6.43
CA LEU A 214 -12.44 -28.15 7.15
C LEU A 214 -13.75 -28.67 7.72
N GLY A 215 -14.50 -29.47 6.99
CA GLY A 215 -15.77 -30.05 7.45
C GLY A 215 -15.62 -30.84 8.74
N ALA A 216 -14.53 -31.61 8.88
CA ALA A 216 -14.21 -32.35 10.11
C ALA A 216 -13.89 -31.41 11.30
N ARG A 217 -13.35 -30.21 11.05
CA ARG A 217 -13.00 -29.21 12.06
C ARG A 217 -14.13 -28.26 12.41
N LEU A 218 -14.98 -27.88 11.43
CA LEU A 218 -16.13 -26.99 11.63
C LEU A 218 -17.13 -27.61 12.58
N GLY A 219 -17.32 -28.93 12.56
CA GLY A 219 -18.18 -29.64 13.50
C GLY A 219 -19.54 -28.97 13.68
N HIS A 220 -19.79 -28.48 14.88
CA HIS A 220 -21.02 -27.80 15.26
C HIS A 220 -21.04 -26.29 14.92
N SER A 221 -19.95 -25.71 14.39
CA SER A 221 -19.90 -24.25 14.10
C SER A 221 -20.65 -23.85 12.85
N GLY A 222 -21.02 -24.80 12.01
CA GLY A 222 -21.87 -24.62 10.83
C GLY A 222 -21.22 -23.92 9.63
N SER A 223 -20.37 -22.92 9.83
CA SER A 223 -19.68 -22.20 8.74
C SER A 223 -18.33 -21.61 9.17
N THR A 224 -17.45 -21.37 8.20
CA THR A 224 -16.16 -20.67 8.40
C THR A 224 -16.36 -19.23 8.91
N PHE A 225 -17.41 -18.53 8.46
CA PHE A 225 -17.80 -17.22 8.98
C PHE A 225 -17.99 -17.26 10.51
N THR A 226 -18.81 -18.19 11.01
CA THR A 226 -19.06 -18.31 12.46
C THR A 226 -17.82 -18.79 13.21
N ALA A 227 -17.02 -19.66 12.62
CA ALA A 227 -15.78 -20.15 13.22
C ALA A 227 -14.73 -19.02 13.36
N ARG A 228 -14.54 -18.18 12.34
CA ARG A 228 -13.65 -17.00 12.39
C ARG A 228 -14.13 -15.99 13.42
N ALA A 229 -15.43 -15.68 13.42
CA ALA A 229 -16.02 -14.74 14.34
C ALA A 229 -15.90 -15.18 15.82
N ALA A 230 -15.97 -16.49 16.10
CA ALA A 230 -15.90 -17.05 17.45
C ALA A 230 -14.48 -17.26 17.96
N SER A 231 -13.53 -17.67 17.11
CA SER A 231 -12.20 -18.09 17.52
C SER A 231 -11.14 -17.00 17.46
N GLY A 232 -11.42 -15.91 16.75
CA GLY A 232 -10.43 -14.89 16.47
C GLY A 232 -9.23 -15.38 15.65
N ALA A 233 -9.30 -16.61 15.10
CA ALA A 233 -8.17 -17.24 14.47
C ALA A 233 -8.24 -17.13 12.95
N GLU A 234 -7.11 -16.79 12.34
CA GLU A 234 -6.85 -16.81 10.89
C GLU A 234 -6.88 -18.23 10.30
N ALA A 235 -7.13 -19.26 11.12
CA ALA A 235 -6.96 -20.68 10.84
C ALA A 235 -7.98 -21.30 9.85
N TRP A 236 -8.87 -20.50 9.27
CA TRP A 236 -9.95 -20.98 8.37
C TRP A 236 -9.82 -20.33 6.99
N GLU A 237 -8.66 -20.50 6.36
CA GLU A 237 -8.36 -19.92 5.05
C GLU A 237 -9.27 -20.50 3.96
N PRO A 238 -9.98 -19.66 3.18
CA PRO A 238 -10.81 -20.15 2.08
C PRO A 238 -9.97 -20.49 0.86
N THR A 239 -10.38 -21.51 0.13
CA THR A 239 -9.87 -21.84 -1.20
C THR A 239 -10.87 -21.38 -2.26
N ILE A 240 -10.43 -20.49 -3.16
CA ILE A 240 -11.28 -19.93 -4.21
C ILE A 240 -10.79 -20.45 -5.55
N VAL A 241 -11.63 -21.20 -6.23
CA VAL A 241 -11.35 -21.78 -7.56
C VAL A 241 -11.89 -20.82 -8.61
N VAL A 242 -11.03 -20.32 -9.50
CA VAL A 242 -11.39 -19.40 -10.58
C VAL A 242 -11.17 -20.07 -11.92
N LEU A 243 -12.22 -20.32 -12.69
CA LEU A 243 -12.19 -21.09 -13.92
C LEU A 243 -12.94 -20.38 -15.06
N ARG A 244 -12.37 -20.45 -16.26
CA ARG A 244 -12.99 -19.99 -17.50
C ARG A 244 -13.88 -21.07 -18.13
N ARG A 245 -14.89 -20.63 -18.90
CA ARG A 245 -15.78 -21.53 -19.65
C ARG A 245 -15.03 -22.50 -20.57
N GLY A 246 -13.89 -22.09 -21.14
CA GLY A 246 -13.08 -22.93 -22.02
C GLY A 246 -12.32 -24.05 -21.30
N ASP A 247 -12.16 -23.97 -19.99
CA ASP A 247 -11.40 -24.92 -19.19
C ASP A 247 -12.29 -26.02 -18.61
N VAL A 248 -13.60 -25.76 -18.45
CA VAL A 248 -14.55 -26.63 -17.72
C VAL A 248 -15.33 -27.52 -18.68
N GLY A 249 -15.19 -28.83 -18.54
CA GLY A 249 -15.98 -29.81 -19.28
C GLY A 249 -17.25 -30.25 -18.53
N ALA A 250 -18.12 -31.01 -19.20
CA ALA A 250 -19.41 -31.39 -18.65
C ALA A 250 -19.31 -32.28 -17.38
N GLY A 251 -18.19 -33.02 -17.21
CA GLY A 251 -17.94 -33.84 -16.02
C GLY A 251 -17.62 -33.00 -14.79
N GLU A 252 -16.83 -31.96 -14.97
CA GLU A 252 -16.37 -31.09 -13.89
C GLU A 252 -17.47 -30.16 -13.38
N VAL A 253 -18.43 -29.77 -14.23
CA VAL A 253 -19.58 -28.91 -13.86
C VAL A 253 -20.31 -29.46 -12.65
N GLN A 254 -20.58 -30.77 -12.64
CA GLN A 254 -21.29 -31.42 -11.54
C GLN A 254 -20.48 -31.47 -10.24
N MET A 255 -19.17 -31.70 -10.36
CA MET A 255 -18.27 -31.70 -9.20
C MET A 255 -18.11 -30.30 -8.60
N LEU A 256 -17.93 -29.28 -9.43
CA LEU A 256 -17.86 -27.86 -8.98
C LEU A 256 -19.13 -27.43 -8.27
N SER A 257 -20.30 -27.78 -8.82
CA SER A 257 -21.61 -27.50 -8.20
C SER A 257 -21.74 -28.19 -6.84
N ALA A 258 -21.28 -29.43 -6.73
CA ALA A 258 -21.36 -30.21 -5.49
C ALA A 258 -20.41 -29.70 -4.39
N ILE A 259 -19.18 -29.30 -4.74
CA ILE A 259 -18.16 -28.81 -3.80
C ILE A 259 -18.61 -27.47 -3.19
N ALA A 260 -19.18 -26.62 -4.02
CA ALA A 260 -19.62 -25.30 -3.61
C ALA A 260 -21.05 -25.28 -3.07
N ALA A 261 -21.77 -26.41 -3.09
CA ALA A 261 -23.15 -26.52 -2.62
C ALA A 261 -23.28 -26.13 -1.14
N GLY A 262 -23.99 -25.06 -0.87
CA GLY A 262 -24.30 -24.62 0.50
C GLY A 262 -23.44 -23.50 1.05
N GLY A 263 -22.34 -23.11 0.42
CA GLY A 263 -21.49 -21.99 0.82
C GLY A 263 -20.96 -22.05 2.27
N GLY A 264 -19.97 -21.23 2.59
CA GLY A 264 -19.43 -21.11 3.96
C GLY A 264 -18.67 -22.34 4.47
N ALA A 265 -18.25 -23.24 3.56
CA ALA A 265 -17.50 -24.44 3.87
C ALA A 265 -16.00 -24.33 3.59
N GLY A 266 -15.48 -23.12 3.44
CA GLY A 266 -14.05 -22.87 3.17
C GLY A 266 -13.67 -22.98 1.70
N VAL A 267 -14.63 -23.17 0.80
CA VAL A 267 -14.39 -23.24 -0.65
C VAL A 267 -15.39 -22.38 -1.39
N ALA A 268 -14.93 -21.72 -2.45
CA ALA A 268 -15.76 -20.99 -3.39
C ALA A 268 -15.35 -21.27 -4.83
N VAL A 269 -16.29 -21.13 -5.76
CA VAL A 269 -16.06 -21.21 -7.21
C VAL A 269 -16.50 -19.91 -7.86
N VAL A 270 -15.63 -19.32 -8.67
CA VAL A 270 -15.94 -18.16 -9.51
C VAL A 270 -15.74 -18.59 -10.97
N THR A 271 -16.77 -18.53 -11.79
CA THR A 271 -16.69 -19.06 -13.14
C THR A 271 -17.70 -18.43 -14.10
N ASP A 272 -17.34 -18.34 -15.38
CA ASP A 272 -18.24 -18.05 -16.49
C ASP A 272 -18.63 -19.33 -17.28
N ALA A 273 -18.31 -20.54 -16.75
CA ALA A 273 -18.69 -21.80 -17.36
C ALA A 273 -20.20 -22.06 -17.22
N PRO A 274 -20.87 -22.42 -18.33
CA PRO A 274 -22.31 -22.72 -18.29
C PRO A 274 -22.60 -24.01 -17.54
N GLY A 275 -23.77 -24.06 -16.90
CA GLY A 275 -24.30 -25.27 -16.27
C GLY A 275 -23.82 -25.53 -14.84
N VAL A 276 -22.90 -24.77 -14.29
CA VAL A 276 -22.60 -24.80 -12.84
C VAL A 276 -23.79 -24.24 -12.09
N GLU A 277 -24.27 -24.94 -11.06
CA GLU A 277 -25.49 -24.57 -10.33
C GLU A 277 -25.18 -24.03 -8.93
N GLY A 278 -26.12 -23.24 -8.39
CA GLY A 278 -26.06 -22.71 -7.02
C GLY A 278 -25.45 -21.31 -6.90
N GLY A 279 -25.42 -20.80 -5.69
CA GLY A 279 -24.79 -19.54 -5.32
C GLY A 279 -25.44 -18.27 -5.89
N ALA A 280 -24.61 -17.31 -6.26
CA ALA A 280 -25.01 -16.05 -6.88
C ALA A 280 -24.78 -16.10 -8.42
N LEU A 281 -25.65 -15.41 -9.14
CA LEU A 281 -25.60 -15.29 -10.59
C LEU A 281 -25.55 -13.83 -10.98
N LEU A 282 -24.50 -13.44 -11.67
CA LEU A 282 -24.37 -12.13 -12.31
C LEU A 282 -24.62 -12.31 -13.82
N HIS A 283 -25.69 -11.71 -14.32
CA HIS A 283 -26.12 -11.87 -15.71
C HIS A 283 -26.71 -10.60 -16.29
N VAL A 284 -26.75 -10.52 -17.63
CA VAL A 284 -27.42 -9.42 -18.34
C VAL A 284 -28.93 -9.64 -18.26
N GLY A 285 -29.62 -8.69 -17.63
CA GLY A 285 -31.09 -8.67 -17.54
C GLY A 285 -31.75 -7.95 -18.71
N ALA A 286 -33.05 -7.65 -18.55
CA ALA A 286 -33.81 -6.91 -19.54
C ALA A 286 -33.26 -5.47 -19.69
N GLY A 287 -32.99 -5.03 -20.94
CA GLY A 287 -32.51 -3.67 -21.21
C GLY A 287 -30.99 -3.48 -21.01
N ASP A 288 -30.21 -4.53 -21.17
CA ASP A 288 -28.75 -4.54 -21.03
C ASP A 288 -28.22 -4.12 -19.64
N VAL A 289 -29.06 -4.26 -18.62
CA VAL A 289 -28.67 -4.01 -17.23
C VAL A 289 -28.23 -5.31 -16.57
N TRP A 290 -27.05 -5.30 -15.94
CA TRP A 290 -26.57 -6.46 -15.20
C TRP A 290 -27.34 -6.61 -13.89
N THR A 291 -27.72 -7.84 -13.57
CA THR A 291 -28.46 -8.18 -12.35
C THR A 291 -27.71 -9.26 -11.56
N LEU A 292 -27.64 -9.07 -10.24
CA LEU A 292 -27.07 -10.03 -9.30
C LEU A 292 -28.18 -10.77 -8.55
N ASP A 293 -28.44 -12.02 -8.92
CA ASP A 293 -29.40 -12.89 -8.27
C ASP A 293 -28.73 -13.76 -7.17
N PRO A 294 -29.44 -14.14 -6.10
CA PRO A 294 -30.86 -13.93 -5.81
C PRO A 294 -31.20 -12.60 -5.14
N PHE A 295 -30.26 -11.64 -5.12
CA PHE A 295 -30.47 -10.36 -4.41
C PHE A 295 -31.34 -9.38 -5.19
N GLY A 296 -31.52 -9.59 -6.51
CA GLY A 296 -32.27 -8.69 -7.38
C GLY A 296 -31.62 -7.30 -7.52
N ILE A 297 -30.30 -7.22 -7.40
CA ILE A 297 -29.57 -5.95 -7.44
C ILE A 297 -29.13 -5.67 -8.87
N GLU A 298 -29.63 -4.56 -9.43
CA GLU A 298 -29.14 -4.01 -10.68
C GLU A 298 -27.82 -3.28 -10.45
N LEU A 299 -26.80 -3.58 -11.26
CA LEU A 299 -25.47 -3.00 -11.12
C LEU A 299 -24.74 -2.87 -12.46
N PHE A 300 -23.71 -2.02 -12.46
CA PHE A 300 -22.69 -1.96 -13.46
C PHE A 300 -21.49 -2.80 -12.97
N PRO A 301 -21.18 -3.95 -13.57
CA PRO A 301 -20.11 -4.80 -13.11
C PRO A 301 -18.74 -4.11 -13.33
N VAL A 302 -17.78 -4.46 -12.51
CA VAL A 302 -16.38 -4.07 -12.74
C VAL A 302 -15.79 -5.03 -13.75
N GLY A 303 -15.31 -4.49 -14.85
CA GLY A 303 -14.53 -5.22 -15.86
C GLY A 303 -13.08 -4.78 -15.85
N LEU A 304 -12.19 -5.66 -16.29
CA LEU A 304 -10.77 -5.39 -16.47
C LEU A 304 -10.33 -5.96 -17.82
N GLU A 305 -9.96 -5.09 -18.75
CA GLU A 305 -9.46 -5.50 -20.05
C GLU A 305 -8.09 -6.17 -19.93
N ILE A 306 -7.70 -6.96 -20.94
CA ILE A 306 -6.48 -7.75 -20.86
C ILE A 306 -5.24 -6.86 -20.78
N GLU A 307 -5.26 -5.74 -21.48
CA GLU A 307 -4.17 -4.75 -21.50
C GLU A 307 -4.01 -4.06 -20.14
N GLU A 308 -5.12 -3.74 -19.48
CA GLU A 308 -5.12 -3.17 -18.12
C GLU A 308 -4.61 -4.17 -17.10
N ALA A 309 -5.02 -5.40 -17.27
CA ALA A 309 -4.59 -6.52 -16.48
C ALA A 309 -3.08 -6.75 -16.60
N ASP A 310 -2.55 -6.81 -17.81
CA ASP A 310 -1.11 -6.94 -18.08
C ASP A 310 -0.31 -5.76 -17.51
N ALA A 311 -0.86 -4.54 -17.57
CA ALA A 311 -0.24 -3.35 -16.99
C ALA A 311 -0.17 -3.40 -15.46
N ILE A 312 -1.22 -3.92 -14.80
CA ILE A 312 -1.21 -4.13 -13.34
C ILE A 312 -0.21 -5.23 -12.95
N GLU A 313 -0.14 -6.34 -13.73
CA GLU A 313 0.85 -7.40 -13.49
C GLU A 313 2.27 -6.84 -13.59
N GLN A 314 2.56 -6.07 -14.63
CA GLN A 314 3.85 -5.40 -14.80
C GLN A 314 4.18 -4.50 -13.60
N LEU A 315 3.24 -3.67 -13.14
CA LEU A 315 3.42 -2.83 -11.96
C LEU A 315 3.74 -3.66 -10.70
N LEU A 316 3.05 -4.78 -10.51
CA LEU A 316 3.27 -5.66 -9.36
C LEU A 316 4.62 -6.38 -9.43
N ASP A 317 5.05 -6.81 -10.61
CA ASP A 317 6.34 -7.47 -10.83
C ASP A 317 7.50 -6.50 -10.62
N GLU A 318 7.39 -5.27 -11.13
CA GLU A 318 8.37 -4.21 -10.87
C GLU A 318 8.45 -3.88 -9.37
N ALA A 319 7.31 -3.80 -8.68
CA ALA A 319 7.26 -3.54 -7.25
C ALA A 319 7.90 -4.67 -6.40
N ARG A 320 7.89 -5.92 -6.88
CA ARG A 320 8.46 -7.10 -6.20
C ARG A 320 9.88 -7.41 -6.60
N SER A 321 10.34 -6.87 -7.72
CA SER A 321 11.69 -7.08 -8.22
C SER A 321 12.72 -6.74 -7.13
N GLU A 322 13.62 -7.67 -6.81
CA GLU A 322 14.71 -7.45 -5.85
C GLU A 322 15.89 -6.66 -6.46
N SER A 323 15.79 -6.28 -7.73
CA SER A 323 16.86 -5.55 -8.42
C SER A 323 17.08 -4.19 -7.76
N LEU A 324 18.34 -3.90 -7.47
CA LEU A 324 18.83 -2.61 -7.01
C LEU A 324 19.85 -2.11 -8.04
N VAL A 325 19.88 -0.81 -8.24
CA VAL A 325 20.85 -0.16 -9.11
C VAL A 325 21.88 0.51 -8.21
N GLU A 326 23.15 0.20 -8.40
CA GLU A 326 24.21 0.95 -7.73
C GLU A 326 24.14 2.42 -8.16
N GLU A 327 24.24 3.31 -7.20
CA GLU A 327 24.28 4.74 -7.49
C GLU A 327 25.66 5.04 -8.09
N ASP A 328 25.71 5.37 -9.38
CA ASP A 328 26.93 5.85 -10.00
C ASP A 328 27.49 6.99 -9.15
N ALA A 329 28.66 6.78 -8.59
CA ALA A 329 29.32 7.81 -7.81
C ALA A 329 29.54 9.03 -8.74
N PRO A 330 28.84 10.16 -8.55
CA PRO A 330 29.10 11.32 -9.38
C PRO A 330 30.58 11.68 -9.24
N PRO A 331 31.23 12.12 -10.33
CA PRO A 331 32.62 12.44 -10.29
C PRO A 331 32.90 13.42 -9.13
N ALA A 332 33.92 13.11 -8.35
CA ALA A 332 34.38 13.95 -7.24
C ALA A 332 34.78 15.34 -7.79
N ARG A 333 33.87 16.28 -7.80
CA ARG A 333 34.10 17.67 -8.17
C ARG A 333 33.79 18.53 -6.96
N SER A 334 34.75 19.36 -6.58
CA SER A 334 34.55 20.39 -5.56
C SER A 334 33.76 21.56 -6.16
N GLU A 335 32.49 21.29 -6.53
CA GLU A 335 31.59 22.35 -6.96
C GLU A 335 31.12 23.17 -5.75
N PRO A 336 30.96 24.49 -5.88
CA PRO A 336 30.42 25.29 -4.81
C PRO A 336 28.96 24.88 -4.52
N VAL A 337 28.57 24.95 -3.25
CA VAL A 337 27.17 24.78 -2.87
C VAL A 337 26.35 25.89 -3.54
N PRO A 338 25.22 25.58 -4.21
CA PRO A 338 24.41 26.59 -4.88
C PRO A 338 23.98 27.72 -3.95
N ALA A 339 24.19 28.98 -4.38
CA ALA A 339 23.61 30.13 -3.71
C ALA A 339 22.12 30.19 -3.99
N TRP A 340 21.31 30.62 -3.03
CA TRP A 340 19.86 30.69 -3.17
C TRP A 340 19.25 31.92 -2.49
N GLU A 341 18.18 32.39 -3.05
CA GLU A 341 17.29 33.39 -2.46
C GLU A 341 15.96 32.79 -2.03
N LEU A 342 15.53 31.72 -2.69
CA LEU A 342 14.37 30.92 -2.35
C LEU A 342 14.76 29.44 -2.27
N LEU A 343 14.45 28.81 -1.15
CA LEU A 343 14.72 27.40 -0.90
C LEU A 343 13.41 26.61 -0.87
N ILE A 344 13.27 25.67 -1.80
CA ILE A 344 12.18 24.69 -1.82
C ILE A 344 12.59 23.55 -0.91
N ARG A 345 11.85 23.31 0.15
CA ARG A 345 12.12 22.26 1.15
C ARG A 345 11.17 21.12 0.98
N VAL A 346 11.66 19.96 0.57
CA VAL A 346 10.92 18.70 0.37
C VAL A 346 11.41 17.56 1.27
N LEU A 347 12.57 17.71 1.90
CA LEU A 347 13.13 16.72 2.84
C LEU A 347 12.46 16.85 4.23
N GLY A 348 11.13 16.81 4.25
CA GLY A 348 10.24 17.01 5.37
C GLY A 348 8.92 17.64 4.92
N PRO A 349 8.21 18.36 5.78
CA PRO A 349 7.05 19.14 5.37
C PRO A 349 7.39 20.12 4.24
N LEU A 350 6.56 20.11 3.18
CA LEU A 350 6.77 20.95 2.00
C LEU A 350 6.58 22.42 2.34
N GLU A 351 7.58 23.22 2.08
CA GLU A 351 7.53 24.67 2.18
C GLU A 351 8.53 25.35 1.23
N VAL A 352 8.33 26.61 0.95
CA VAL A 352 9.30 27.48 0.27
C VAL A 352 9.68 28.62 1.21
N VAL A 353 10.97 28.78 1.47
CA VAL A 353 11.48 29.83 2.37
C VAL A 353 12.44 30.75 1.66
N ALA A 354 12.38 32.03 1.99
CA ALA A 354 13.34 33.04 1.51
C ALA A 354 14.66 32.97 2.31
N SER A 355 15.76 33.44 1.75
CA SER A 355 17.06 33.60 2.43
C SER A 355 16.98 34.43 3.72
N THR A 356 15.96 35.27 3.82
CA THR A 356 15.62 36.06 5.03
C THR A 356 14.92 35.20 6.13
N GLY A 357 14.63 33.95 5.89
CA GLY A 357 13.88 33.07 6.79
C GLY A 357 12.35 33.20 6.69
N ARG A 358 11.83 34.04 5.81
CA ARG A 358 10.38 34.21 5.61
C ARG A 358 9.82 33.10 4.73
N ALA A 359 8.78 32.39 5.20
CA ALA A 359 8.06 31.44 4.39
C ALA A 359 7.19 32.10 3.33
N ALA A 360 7.19 31.54 2.11
CA ALA A 360 6.28 31.95 1.04
C ALA A 360 4.87 31.42 1.31
N VAL A 361 3.87 32.28 1.19
CA VAL A 361 2.47 31.90 1.35
C VAL A 361 1.83 31.71 0.00
N PHE A 362 1.28 30.53 -0.22
CA PHE A 362 0.56 30.14 -1.44
C PHE A 362 -0.95 30.14 -1.17
N GLU A 363 -1.71 30.80 -2.02
CA GLU A 363 -3.18 30.82 -1.92
C GLU A 363 -3.80 29.48 -2.37
N ARG A 364 -3.09 28.74 -3.22
CA ARG A 364 -3.51 27.45 -3.78
C ARG A 364 -2.42 26.40 -3.56
N SER A 365 -2.81 25.24 -3.06
CA SER A 365 -1.90 24.08 -2.91
C SER A 365 -1.25 23.66 -4.24
N LYS A 366 -1.99 23.71 -5.35
CA LYS A 366 -1.46 23.43 -6.69
C LYS A 366 -0.37 24.39 -7.16
N ALA A 367 -0.32 25.62 -6.65
CA ALA A 367 0.77 26.56 -6.96
C ALA A 367 2.07 26.19 -6.21
N LEU A 368 1.96 25.74 -4.97
CA LEU A 368 3.08 25.21 -4.19
C LEU A 368 3.58 23.88 -4.79
N GLU A 369 2.67 22.98 -5.17
CA GLU A 369 2.97 21.72 -5.85
C GLU A 369 3.74 21.96 -7.16
N LEU A 370 3.30 22.93 -7.98
CA LEU A 370 3.99 23.32 -9.21
C LEU A 370 5.43 23.79 -8.93
N VAL A 371 5.64 24.60 -7.89
CA VAL A 371 6.98 25.09 -7.54
C VAL A 371 7.88 23.94 -7.10
N ALA A 372 7.36 23.00 -6.31
CA ALA A 372 8.09 21.80 -5.91
C ALA A 372 8.46 20.94 -7.13
N TRP A 373 7.50 20.70 -8.04
CA TRP A 373 7.75 19.94 -9.26
C TRP A 373 8.82 20.60 -10.15
N LEU A 374 8.73 21.91 -10.37
CA LEU A 374 9.72 22.67 -11.15
C LEU A 374 11.13 22.61 -10.53
N GLY A 375 11.23 22.69 -9.22
CA GLY A 375 12.50 22.61 -8.50
C GLY A 375 13.19 21.25 -8.66
N LEU A 376 12.41 20.17 -8.72
CA LEU A 376 12.93 18.81 -8.82
C LEU A 376 13.12 18.33 -10.28
N HIS A 377 12.48 18.99 -11.25
CA HIS A 377 12.55 18.65 -12.67
C HIS A 377 13.17 19.79 -13.51
N ARG A 378 14.13 20.53 -12.94
CA ARG A 378 14.72 21.74 -13.53
C ARG A 378 15.18 21.57 -15.00
N GLU A 379 15.78 20.44 -15.34
CA GLU A 379 16.30 20.18 -16.69
C GLU A 379 15.18 19.90 -17.72
N ARG A 380 14.01 19.47 -17.25
CA ARG A 380 12.86 19.07 -18.08
C ARG A 380 11.58 19.83 -17.70
N ALA A 381 11.74 21.03 -17.13
CA ALA A 381 10.64 21.86 -16.68
C ALA A 381 9.81 22.38 -17.88
N THR A 382 8.75 21.66 -18.25
CA THR A 382 7.84 22.03 -19.34
C THR A 382 6.41 22.22 -18.80
N ARG A 383 5.59 22.98 -19.53
CA ARG A 383 4.17 23.18 -19.21
C ARG A 383 3.38 21.89 -19.36
N SER A 384 3.64 21.16 -20.45
CA SER A 384 3.02 19.86 -20.71
C SER A 384 3.39 18.84 -19.63
N GLY A 385 4.66 18.70 -19.28
CA GLY A 385 5.12 17.81 -18.22
C GLY A 385 4.52 18.14 -16.86
N ALA A 386 4.48 19.44 -16.48
CA ALA A 386 3.84 19.87 -15.24
C ALA A 386 2.32 19.57 -15.22
N ARG A 387 1.63 19.75 -16.33
CA ARG A 387 0.20 19.45 -16.44
C ARG A 387 -0.07 17.97 -16.24
N THR A 388 0.66 17.11 -16.93
CA THR A 388 0.51 15.65 -16.81
C THR A 388 0.82 15.16 -15.39
N ALA A 389 1.85 15.73 -14.73
CA ALA A 389 2.22 15.30 -13.39
C ALA A 389 1.26 15.79 -12.30
N LEU A 390 0.72 17.01 -12.42
CA LEU A 390 -0.06 17.64 -11.35
C LEU A 390 -1.56 17.38 -11.44
N TRP A 391 -2.09 16.88 -12.56
CA TRP A 391 -3.52 16.62 -12.76
C TRP A 391 -3.76 15.25 -13.38
N ASP A 392 -4.68 14.51 -12.81
CA ASP A 392 -5.09 13.18 -13.28
C ASP A 392 -5.95 13.23 -14.55
N LEU A 393 -6.52 14.39 -14.85
CA LEU A 393 -7.36 14.65 -16.02
C LEU A 393 -6.85 15.89 -16.76
N ASP A 394 -7.20 15.98 -18.04
CA ASP A 394 -6.87 17.15 -18.85
C ASP A 394 -7.41 18.45 -18.22
N VAL A 395 -6.51 19.32 -17.86
CA VAL A 395 -6.82 20.63 -17.28
C VAL A 395 -6.86 21.69 -18.36
N ARG A 396 -7.84 22.60 -18.25
CA ARG A 396 -7.98 23.74 -19.18
C ARG A 396 -6.76 24.65 -19.10
N ASP A 397 -6.30 25.16 -20.23
CA ASP A 397 -5.16 26.08 -20.31
C ASP A 397 -5.27 27.28 -19.35
N ALA A 398 -6.46 27.85 -19.23
CA ALA A 398 -6.73 28.96 -18.31
C ALA A 398 -6.51 28.57 -16.85
N THR A 399 -6.88 27.35 -16.44
CA THR A 399 -6.67 26.87 -15.07
C THR A 399 -5.18 26.72 -14.77
N PHE A 400 -4.43 26.10 -15.68
CA PHE A 400 -2.99 25.97 -15.55
C PHE A 400 -2.29 27.34 -15.51
N ALA A 401 -2.66 28.25 -16.43
CA ALA A 401 -2.11 29.62 -16.47
C ALA A 401 -2.36 30.39 -15.16
N ASN A 402 -3.53 30.20 -14.54
CA ASN A 402 -3.85 30.78 -13.24
C ASN A 402 -2.95 30.23 -12.12
N VAL A 403 -2.67 28.92 -12.11
CA VAL A 403 -1.76 28.29 -11.13
C VAL A 403 -0.33 28.81 -11.30
N VAL A 404 0.17 28.92 -12.53
CA VAL A 404 1.49 29.51 -12.82
C VAL A 404 1.56 30.97 -12.38
N SER A 405 0.50 31.76 -12.65
CA SER A 405 0.43 33.16 -12.23
C SER A 405 0.42 33.32 -10.70
N ASP A 406 -0.29 32.42 -10.02
CA ASP A 406 -0.35 32.39 -8.56
C ASP A 406 1.01 32.03 -7.94
N ALA A 407 1.69 31.00 -8.48
CA ALA A 407 3.04 30.62 -8.08
C ALA A 407 4.02 31.81 -8.22
N ARG A 408 4.03 32.50 -9.35
CA ARG A 408 4.86 33.70 -9.56
C ARG A 408 4.61 34.78 -8.51
N ARG A 409 3.35 35.11 -8.25
CA ARG A 409 2.96 36.11 -7.26
C ARG A 409 3.37 35.73 -5.84
N SER A 410 3.17 34.45 -5.48
CA SER A 410 3.49 33.96 -4.15
C SER A 410 4.99 34.03 -3.87
N LEU A 411 5.81 33.61 -4.83
CA LEU A 411 7.27 33.71 -4.74
C LEU A 411 7.73 35.19 -4.66
N ALA A 412 7.20 36.07 -5.54
CA ALA A 412 7.57 37.49 -5.57
C ALA A 412 7.14 38.25 -4.31
N ARG A 413 6.07 37.83 -3.61
CA ARG A 413 5.65 38.40 -2.33
C ARG A 413 6.60 38.04 -1.19
N SER A 414 7.26 36.87 -1.24
CA SER A 414 8.21 36.46 -0.19
C SER A 414 9.55 37.18 -0.34
N VAL A 415 10.08 37.20 -1.57
CA VAL A 415 11.30 37.95 -1.95
C VAL A 415 11.09 38.48 -3.37
N ALA A 416 11.47 39.74 -3.62
CA ALA A 416 11.43 40.32 -4.97
C ALA A 416 12.52 39.64 -5.84
N PRO A 417 12.21 39.27 -7.08
CA PRO A 417 13.23 38.77 -8.01
C PRO A 417 14.26 39.86 -8.36
N PRO A 418 15.43 39.50 -8.88
CA PRO A 418 16.40 40.47 -9.40
C PRO A 418 15.76 41.39 -10.44
N PRO A 419 16.23 42.66 -10.56
CA PRO A 419 15.65 43.63 -11.48
C PRO A 419 15.60 43.12 -12.93
N GLY A 420 14.41 43.05 -13.52
CA GLY A 420 14.19 42.60 -14.88
C GLY A 420 14.03 41.09 -15.03
N GLU A 421 14.05 40.32 -13.93
CA GLU A 421 13.94 38.88 -13.93
C GLU A 421 12.64 38.41 -13.22
N GLU A 422 12.29 37.13 -13.38
CA GLU A 422 11.15 36.51 -12.73
C GLU A 422 11.56 35.16 -12.10
N TRP A 423 10.96 34.78 -10.97
CA TRP A 423 11.23 33.50 -10.31
C TRP A 423 10.83 32.31 -11.16
N ILE A 424 9.76 32.43 -11.96
CA ILE A 424 9.36 31.47 -12.99
C ILE A 424 9.29 32.23 -14.30
N GLY A 425 10.18 31.93 -15.23
CA GLY A 425 10.35 32.67 -16.48
C GLY A 425 9.11 32.62 -17.38
N ARG A 426 8.90 33.71 -18.16
CA ARG A 426 7.89 33.74 -19.23
C ARG A 426 8.57 33.37 -20.54
N THR A 427 8.08 32.29 -21.14
CA THR A 427 8.57 31.80 -22.43
C THR A 427 7.43 31.73 -23.43
N LEU A 428 7.77 31.84 -24.72
CA LEU A 428 6.85 31.57 -25.82
C LEU A 428 6.81 30.07 -26.21
N THR A 429 7.67 29.29 -25.57
CA THR A 429 7.77 27.83 -25.77
C THR A 429 7.04 27.06 -24.67
N ASP A 430 7.04 25.73 -24.75
CA ASP A 430 6.52 24.86 -23.69
C ASP A 430 7.34 24.90 -22.40
N GLN A 431 8.55 25.42 -22.44
CA GLN A 431 9.43 25.50 -21.26
C GLN A 431 8.89 26.43 -20.17
N LEU A 432 9.10 26.03 -18.91
CA LEU A 432 8.72 26.78 -17.73
C LEU A 432 9.93 26.89 -16.77
N PRO A 433 10.96 27.67 -17.13
CA PRO A 433 12.21 27.67 -16.40
C PRO A 433 12.07 28.33 -15.03
N LEU A 434 12.67 27.70 -14.03
CA LEU A 434 12.80 28.23 -12.69
C LEU A 434 14.12 29.01 -12.57
N HIS A 435 14.09 30.17 -11.91
CA HIS A 435 15.28 31.03 -11.73
C HIS A 435 16.40 30.25 -11.00
N PRO A 436 17.71 30.46 -11.36
CA PRO A 436 18.82 29.75 -10.73
C PRO A 436 18.93 29.93 -9.21
N LEU A 437 18.51 31.07 -8.67
CA LEU A 437 18.50 31.34 -7.23
C LEU A 437 17.30 30.73 -6.48
N VAL A 438 16.40 30.02 -7.15
CA VAL A 438 15.37 29.17 -6.53
C VAL A 438 15.92 27.75 -6.52
N VAL A 439 16.34 27.24 -5.38
CA VAL A 439 17.06 25.97 -5.22
C VAL A 439 16.24 25.04 -4.33
N SER A 440 16.36 23.73 -4.51
CA SER A 440 15.78 22.73 -3.60
C SER A 440 16.77 22.29 -2.53
N ASP A 441 16.26 21.88 -1.37
CA ASP A 441 17.09 21.23 -0.33
C ASP A 441 17.73 19.94 -0.83
N VAL A 442 17.15 19.27 -1.80
CA VAL A 442 17.73 18.10 -2.51
C VAL A 442 18.98 18.52 -3.31
N GLU A 443 18.94 19.64 -4.04
CA GLU A 443 20.11 20.15 -4.76
C GLU A 443 21.25 20.50 -3.80
N LEU A 444 20.91 21.10 -2.66
CA LEU A 444 21.89 21.42 -1.60
C LEU A 444 22.48 20.13 -1.00
N LEU A 445 21.65 19.16 -0.64
CA LEU A 445 22.08 17.86 -0.11
C LEU A 445 23.02 17.18 -1.10
N ARG A 446 22.64 17.06 -2.38
CA ARG A 446 23.47 16.46 -3.42
C ARG A 446 24.81 17.20 -3.60
N ALA A 447 24.81 18.52 -3.51
CA ALA A 447 26.05 19.31 -3.58
C ALA A 447 26.96 19.01 -2.38
N ARG A 448 26.42 18.95 -1.15
CA ARG A 448 27.16 18.57 0.06
C ARG A 448 27.73 17.15 -0.01
N LEU A 449 26.95 16.20 -0.50
CA LEU A 449 27.41 14.81 -0.69
C LEU A 449 28.57 14.70 -1.70
N ARG A 450 28.51 15.45 -2.82
CA ARG A 450 29.63 15.50 -3.77
C ARG A 450 30.89 16.07 -3.14
N ARG A 451 30.77 17.11 -2.31
CA ARG A 451 31.89 17.69 -1.57
C ARG A 451 32.43 16.73 -0.52
N ALA A 452 31.57 16.07 0.24
CA ALA A 452 31.98 15.04 1.21
C ALA A 452 32.79 13.91 0.58
N ARG A 453 32.42 13.48 -0.63
CA ARG A 453 33.18 12.46 -1.40
C ARG A 453 34.54 12.96 -1.91
N ALA A 454 34.67 14.26 -2.19
CA ALA A 454 35.90 14.89 -2.60
C ALA A 454 36.83 15.21 -1.43
N ALA A 455 36.28 15.35 -0.23
CA ALA A 455 37.00 15.67 1.00
C ALA A 455 37.41 14.41 1.78
N SER A 456 38.26 14.58 2.78
CA SER A 456 38.65 13.51 3.68
C SER A 456 38.60 13.96 5.15
N GLY A 457 38.63 13.00 6.06
CA GLY A 457 38.73 13.31 7.48
C GLY A 457 37.54 14.14 8.00
N ASP A 458 37.84 15.22 8.71
CA ASP A 458 36.83 16.05 9.38
C ASP A 458 36.01 16.90 8.41
N GLU A 459 36.59 17.27 7.29
CA GLU A 459 35.88 18.04 6.26
C GLU A 459 34.74 17.23 5.65
N ALA A 460 34.98 15.95 5.34
CA ALA A 460 33.94 15.07 4.83
C ALA A 460 32.79 14.88 5.84
N VAL A 461 33.11 14.74 7.14
CA VAL A 461 32.12 14.64 8.21
C VAL A 461 31.31 15.93 8.33
N ALA A 462 31.95 17.10 8.21
CA ALA A 462 31.28 18.40 8.26
C ALA A 462 30.28 18.55 7.10
N GLU A 463 30.69 18.24 5.85
CA GLU A 463 29.82 18.32 4.68
C GLU A 463 28.62 17.36 4.78
N LEU A 464 28.80 16.13 5.25
CA LEU A 464 27.72 15.16 5.49
C LEU A 464 26.74 15.67 6.57
N ARG A 465 27.27 16.24 7.65
CA ARG A 465 26.47 16.78 8.74
C ARG A 465 25.66 17.99 8.29
N GLU A 466 26.25 18.92 7.53
CA GLU A 466 25.55 20.07 6.96
C GLU A 466 24.47 19.65 5.95
N GLY A 467 24.75 18.60 5.14
CA GLY A 467 23.77 18.04 4.22
C GLY A 467 22.58 17.43 4.95
N LEU A 468 22.84 16.58 5.95
CA LEU A 468 21.78 15.94 6.73
C LEU A 468 20.99 16.91 7.64
N ALA A 469 21.55 18.07 7.98
CA ALA A 469 20.82 19.11 8.71
C ALA A 469 19.66 19.73 7.89
N LEU A 470 19.62 19.52 6.58
CA LEU A 470 18.49 19.90 5.72
C LEU A 470 17.25 19.00 5.91
N VAL A 471 17.45 17.79 6.46
CA VAL A 471 16.38 16.80 6.66
C VAL A 471 15.55 17.18 7.88
N ARG A 472 14.22 17.25 7.71
CA ARG A 472 13.26 17.68 8.74
C ARG A 472 12.20 16.61 9.03
N GLY A 473 12.27 15.45 8.39
CA GLY A 473 11.33 14.35 8.55
C GLY A 473 11.09 13.59 7.24
N GLN A 474 9.97 12.91 7.15
CA GLN A 474 9.61 12.16 5.94
C GLN A 474 9.50 13.09 4.73
N VAL A 475 10.04 12.64 3.61
CA VAL A 475 10.02 13.36 2.32
C VAL A 475 8.57 13.66 1.92
N PHE A 476 8.29 14.88 1.49
CA PHE A 476 6.95 15.37 1.13
C PHE A 476 5.89 15.23 2.23
N SER A 477 6.26 15.14 3.50
CA SER A 477 5.28 14.97 4.58
C SER A 477 4.22 16.08 4.58
N GLY A 478 2.96 15.69 4.84
CA GLY A 478 1.82 16.60 4.85
C GLY A 478 1.30 16.99 3.46
N THR A 479 1.77 16.34 2.38
CA THR A 479 1.24 16.50 1.02
C THR A 479 0.44 15.27 0.60
N GLY A 480 -0.49 15.46 -0.36
CA GLY A 480 -1.20 14.36 -1.01
C GLY A 480 -0.76 14.19 -2.48
N PHE A 481 0.49 14.50 -2.80
CA PHE A 481 0.98 14.42 -4.17
C PHE A 481 1.21 12.96 -4.58
N LEU A 482 0.70 12.57 -5.75
CA LEU A 482 0.86 11.21 -6.27
C LEU A 482 2.13 11.05 -7.11
N TRP A 483 2.48 12.07 -7.89
CA TRP A 483 3.60 12.02 -8.83
C TRP A 483 4.98 11.70 -8.22
N PRO A 484 5.34 12.12 -6.98
CA PRO A 484 6.65 11.74 -6.46
C PRO A 484 6.77 10.24 -6.16
N ASP A 485 5.66 9.62 -5.77
CA ASP A 485 5.62 8.19 -5.46
C ASP A 485 5.58 7.35 -6.72
N THR A 486 4.70 7.71 -7.67
CA THR A 486 4.50 6.96 -8.92
C THR A 486 5.72 7.04 -9.85
N SER A 487 6.43 8.17 -9.88
CA SER A 487 7.70 8.32 -10.63
C SER A 487 8.92 7.67 -9.95
N GLY A 488 8.76 7.18 -8.70
CA GLY A 488 9.86 6.63 -7.91
C GLY A 488 10.75 7.67 -7.22
N LEU A 489 10.44 8.97 -7.38
CA LEU A 489 11.25 10.06 -6.82
C LEU A 489 11.30 10.03 -5.29
N THR A 490 10.17 9.78 -4.62
CA THR A 490 10.15 9.63 -3.15
C THR A 490 11.14 8.56 -2.70
N SER A 491 11.16 7.40 -3.35
CA SER A 491 12.08 6.30 -3.03
C SER A 491 13.54 6.68 -3.25
N GLU A 492 13.84 7.40 -4.34
CA GLU A 492 15.18 7.92 -4.63
C GLU A 492 15.64 8.89 -3.53
N LEU A 493 14.82 9.85 -3.13
CA LEU A 493 15.16 10.83 -2.10
C LEU A 493 15.31 10.20 -0.71
N VAL A 494 14.48 9.22 -0.38
CA VAL A 494 14.58 8.44 0.86
C VAL A 494 15.93 7.73 0.93
N LEU A 495 16.33 7.01 -0.13
CA LEU A 495 17.61 6.29 -0.16
C LEU A 495 18.81 7.24 -0.23
N LEU A 496 18.67 8.42 -0.84
CA LEU A 496 19.71 9.45 -0.81
C LEU A 496 20.01 9.90 0.63
N VAL A 497 18.96 10.19 1.42
CA VAL A 497 19.10 10.57 2.83
C VAL A 497 19.65 9.42 3.67
N VAL A 498 19.13 8.21 3.48
CA VAL A 498 19.59 7.00 4.17
C VAL A 498 21.07 6.73 3.90
N SER A 499 21.50 6.82 2.65
CA SER A 499 22.91 6.63 2.27
C SER A 499 23.83 7.65 2.94
N ALA A 500 23.42 8.93 2.94
CA ALA A 500 24.17 9.97 3.63
C ALA A 500 24.25 9.74 5.15
N ALA A 501 23.14 9.33 5.76
CA ALA A 501 23.08 9.03 7.19
C ALA A 501 23.93 7.81 7.57
N THR A 502 23.90 6.76 6.75
CA THR A 502 24.73 5.56 6.94
C THR A 502 26.20 5.88 6.82
N GLU A 503 26.60 6.65 5.81
CA GLU A 503 28.00 7.06 5.62
C GLU A 503 28.51 7.90 6.80
N LEU A 504 27.73 8.89 7.25
CA LEU A 504 28.11 9.70 8.42
C LEU A 504 28.19 8.85 9.68
N ALA A 505 27.17 8.00 9.94
CA ALA A 505 27.13 7.15 11.13
C ALA A 505 28.31 6.18 11.19
N SER A 506 28.69 5.58 10.05
CA SER A 506 29.84 4.68 9.94
C SER A 506 31.15 5.41 10.26
N ARG A 507 31.38 6.60 9.68
CA ARG A 507 32.54 7.44 9.97
C ARG A 507 32.62 7.89 11.41
N CYS A 508 31.49 8.22 12.04
CA CYS A 508 31.43 8.55 13.46
C CYS A 508 31.72 7.35 14.33
N LEU A 509 31.20 6.16 13.99
CA LEU A 509 31.43 4.93 14.74
C LEU A 509 32.91 4.52 14.72
N GLU A 510 33.57 4.60 13.57
CA GLU A 510 35.02 4.33 13.42
C GLU A 510 35.89 5.27 14.29
N ARG A 511 35.42 6.49 14.56
CA ARG A 511 36.10 7.48 15.39
C ARG A 511 35.72 7.41 16.86
N GLY A 512 34.76 6.55 17.23
CA GLY A 512 34.20 6.49 18.57
C GLY A 512 33.28 7.66 18.95
N ASP A 513 32.82 8.44 17.96
CA ASP A 513 31.84 9.53 18.14
C ASP A 513 30.42 8.95 18.22
N ILE A 514 30.06 8.43 19.39
CA ILE A 514 28.76 7.78 19.64
C ILE A 514 27.60 8.75 19.48
N GLU A 515 27.75 10.02 19.89
CA GLU A 515 26.73 11.05 19.72
C GLU A 515 26.49 11.36 18.24
N GLY A 516 27.57 11.42 17.45
CA GLY A 516 27.48 11.57 16.01
C GLY A 516 26.73 10.42 15.34
N VAL A 517 26.93 9.17 15.79
CA VAL A 517 26.17 8.00 15.31
C VAL A 517 24.68 8.15 15.61
N PHE A 518 24.34 8.52 16.85
CA PHE A 518 22.93 8.69 17.24
C PHE A 518 22.25 9.80 16.45
N TRP A 519 22.94 10.92 16.23
CA TRP A 519 22.39 12.01 15.44
C TRP A 519 22.19 11.60 13.98
N ALA A 520 23.21 11.03 13.33
CA ALA A 520 23.14 10.63 11.94
C ALA A 520 22.06 9.56 11.69
N THR A 521 22.05 8.49 12.51
CA THR A 521 21.01 7.44 12.41
C THR A 521 19.62 7.98 12.73
N GLY A 522 19.51 8.98 13.62
CA GLY A 522 18.25 9.67 13.91
C GLY A 522 17.68 10.37 12.67
N GLN A 523 18.50 11.08 11.90
CA GLN A 523 18.08 11.74 10.65
C GLN A 523 17.57 10.74 9.62
N GLY A 524 18.30 9.64 9.38
CA GLY A 524 17.89 8.63 8.42
C GLY A 524 16.64 7.85 8.84
N LEU A 525 16.52 7.48 10.12
CA LEU A 525 15.36 6.76 10.65
C LEU A 525 14.11 7.64 10.75
N ALA A 526 14.25 8.96 10.83
CA ALA A 526 13.12 9.88 10.72
C ALA A 526 12.49 9.89 9.31
N VAL A 527 13.30 9.60 8.28
CA VAL A 527 12.84 9.49 6.89
C VAL A 527 12.34 8.08 6.59
N LEU A 528 13.06 7.06 7.03
CA LEU A 528 12.72 5.65 6.82
C LEU A 528 12.84 4.86 8.11
N PRO A 529 11.76 4.78 8.91
CA PRO A 529 11.74 3.95 10.11
C PRO A 529 12.02 2.47 9.79
N GLY A 530 12.88 1.85 10.60
CA GLY A 530 13.22 0.43 10.46
C GLY A 530 14.22 0.11 9.35
N HIS A 531 14.96 1.07 8.80
CA HIS A 531 16.05 0.78 7.87
C HIS A 531 17.14 -0.05 8.55
N GLU A 532 17.42 -1.24 8.02
CA GLU A 532 18.20 -2.28 8.70
C GLU A 532 19.62 -1.84 9.05
N GLU A 533 20.30 -1.18 8.11
CA GLU A 533 21.69 -0.77 8.30
C GLU A 533 21.82 0.33 9.35
N LEU A 534 20.92 1.32 9.33
CA LEU A 534 20.89 2.39 10.35
C LEU A 534 20.54 1.86 11.74
N VAL A 535 19.58 0.93 11.83
CA VAL A 535 19.25 0.22 13.09
C VAL A 535 20.46 -0.55 13.60
N GLY A 536 21.17 -1.24 12.70
CA GLY A 536 22.40 -1.97 13.03
C GLY A 536 23.49 -1.07 13.60
N LEU A 537 23.79 0.06 12.95
CA LEU A 537 24.78 1.04 13.39
C LEU A 537 24.39 1.65 14.75
N ARG A 538 23.13 1.96 14.97
CA ARG A 538 22.62 2.48 16.23
C ARG A 538 22.76 1.46 17.37
N MET A 539 22.46 0.19 17.09
CA MET A 539 22.67 -0.91 18.07
C MET A 539 24.16 -1.09 18.40
N GLN A 540 25.06 -1.01 17.40
CA GLN A 540 26.50 -1.09 17.60
C GLN A 540 27.02 0.07 18.45
N ALA A 541 26.52 1.28 18.26
CA ALA A 541 26.87 2.45 19.05
C ALA A 541 26.48 2.27 20.54
N HIS A 542 25.26 1.79 20.82
CA HIS A 542 24.84 1.45 22.18
C HIS A 542 25.72 0.33 22.77
N GLY A 543 26.04 -0.71 21.98
CA GLY A 543 26.94 -1.79 22.39
C GLY A 543 28.35 -1.29 22.74
N ALA A 544 28.92 -0.40 21.92
CA ALA A 544 30.23 0.22 22.16
C ALA A 544 30.25 1.09 23.43
N ALA A 545 29.12 1.74 23.74
CA ALA A 545 28.93 2.50 24.97
C ALA A 545 28.59 1.64 26.20
N GLY A 546 28.46 0.32 26.06
CA GLY A 546 28.02 -0.58 27.13
C GLY A 546 26.55 -0.42 27.53
N ASP A 547 25.76 0.27 26.73
CA ASP A 547 24.34 0.52 26.99
C ASP A 547 23.46 -0.59 26.36
N TYR A 548 23.37 -1.70 27.05
CA TYR A 548 22.56 -2.85 26.63
C TYR A 548 21.04 -2.60 26.75
N ALA A 549 20.62 -1.63 27.58
CA ALA A 549 19.24 -1.21 27.63
C ALA A 549 18.86 -0.47 26.34
N GLY A 550 19.74 0.39 25.85
CA GLY A 550 19.59 1.07 24.56
C GLY A 550 19.50 0.09 23.39
N VAL A 551 20.32 -0.99 23.38
CA VAL A 551 20.20 -2.05 22.35
C VAL A 551 18.80 -2.67 22.33
N ARG A 552 18.22 -2.96 23.51
CA ARG A 552 16.85 -3.51 23.61
C ARG A 552 15.79 -2.51 23.18
N ALA A 553 15.96 -1.23 23.51
CA ALA A 553 15.04 -0.17 23.13
C ALA A 553 15.00 0.04 21.60
N VAL A 554 16.18 0.10 20.96
CA VAL A 554 16.30 0.20 19.48
C VAL A 554 15.66 -1.01 18.80
N TRP A 555 15.86 -2.20 19.34
CA TRP A 555 15.24 -3.42 18.82
C TRP A 555 13.70 -3.36 18.90
N ALA A 556 13.15 -2.95 20.03
CA ALA A 556 11.70 -2.83 20.22
C ALA A 556 11.09 -1.76 19.30
N GLU A 557 11.84 -0.70 19.00
CA GLU A 557 11.42 0.31 18.00
C GLU A 557 11.42 -0.25 16.58
N TYR A 558 12.46 -1.04 16.25
CA TYR A 558 12.54 -1.75 14.98
C TYR A 558 11.35 -2.73 14.81
N GLU A 559 11.07 -3.58 15.80
CA GLU A 559 9.92 -4.50 15.75
C GLU A 559 8.59 -3.76 15.53
N ARG A 560 8.38 -2.63 16.22
CA ARG A 560 7.19 -1.79 16.01
C ARG A 560 7.10 -1.21 14.60
N SER A 561 8.23 -0.91 13.97
CA SER A 561 8.27 -0.40 12.60
C SER A 561 7.94 -1.46 11.55
N LEU A 562 8.01 -2.75 11.90
CA LEU A 562 7.67 -3.87 11.02
C LEU A 562 6.17 -4.18 11.01
N VAL A 563 5.45 -3.77 12.05
CA VAL A 563 3.99 -3.96 12.14
C VAL A 563 3.32 -3.11 11.08
N ASP A 564 2.58 -3.77 10.20
CA ASP A 564 1.81 -3.13 9.14
C ASP A 564 0.36 -3.59 9.24
N PRO A 565 -0.65 -2.74 9.05
CA PRO A 565 -2.07 -3.12 9.05
C PRO A 565 -2.43 -4.26 8.09
N TRP A 566 -1.61 -4.46 7.07
CA TRP A 566 -1.85 -5.40 5.98
C TRP A 566 -0.85 -6.57 5.90
N GLY A 567 -0.05 -6.79 6.93
CA GLY A 567 0.86 -7.92 7.04
C GLY A 567 2.11 -7.63 7.86
N ASP A 568 2.52 -8.58 8.67
CA ASP A 568 3.75 -8.51 9.44
C ASP A 568 4.96 -8.77 8.55
N SER A 569 5.99 -7.95 8.70
CA SER A 569 7.30 -8.20 8.10
C SER A 569 8.17 -8.95 9.12
N GLU A 570 8.84 -10.01 8.70
CA GLU A 570 9.80 -10.71 9.54
C GLU A 570 11.02 -9.84 9.83
N ALA A 571 11.53 -9.96 11.05
CA ALA A 571 12.75 -9.27 11.45
C ALA A 571 13.98 -9.78 10.67
N SER A 572 14.83 -8.86 10.26
CA SER A 572 16.05 -9.18 9.50
C SER A 572 16.94 -10.21 10.24
N PRO A 573 17.28 -11.35 9.61
CA PRO A 573 18.17 -12.32 10.21
C PRO A 573 19.56 -11.77 10.58
N LYS A 574 20.01 -10.72 9.87
CA LYS A 574 21.28 -10.02 10.16
C LYS A 574 21.16 -9.26 11.48
N LEU A 575 20.09 -8.51 11.68
CA LEU A 575 19.86 -7.75 12.92
C LEU A 575 19.59 -8.65 14.11
N VAL A 576 18.87 -9.77 13.93
CA VAL A 576 18.68 -10.80 14.98
C VAL A 576 20.03 -11.34 15.46
N ARG A 577 20.95 -11.66 14.55
CA ARG A 577 22.31 -12.12 14.87
C ARG A 577 23.10 -11.03 15.60
N LEU A 578 23.09 -9.80 15.09
CA LEU A 578 23.79 -8.67 15.69
C LEU A 578 23.30 -8.42 17.13
N ARG A 579 21.99 -8.37 17.35
CA ARG A 579 21.39 -8.22 18.68
C ARG A 579 21.90 -9.30 19.64
N ARG A 580 21.87 -10.58 19.21
CA ARG A 580 22.35 -11.70 20.02
C ARG A 580 23.83 -11.54 20.37
N GLN A 581 24.65 -11.17 19.42
CA GLN A 581 26.09 -10.93 19.62
C GLN A 581 26.34 -9.83 20.64
N LEU A 582 25.70 -8.67 20.51
CA LEU A 582 25.86 -7.54 21.41
C LEU A 582 25.42 -7.87 22.85
N LEU A 583 24.31 -8.60 23.00
CA LEU A 583 23.79 -8.97 24.32
C LEU A 583 24.53 -10.15 24.97
N SER A 584 25.19 -11.03 24.21
CA SER A 584 25.97 -12.15 24.75
C SER A 584 27.34 -11.73 25.31
N CYS A 585 27.82 -10.54 25.02
CA CYS A 585 29.04 -9.99 25.62
C CYS A 585 28.87 -9.66 27.11
N THR A 586 27.64 -9.59 27.63
CA THR A 586 27.39 -9.35 29.07
C THR A 586 27.78 -10.52 29.97
N ASP A 587 27.70 -11.78 29.49
CA ASP A 587 27.96 -12.97 30.30
C ASP A 587 29.46 -13.26 30.52
N ARG A 588 30.34 -12.64 29.72
CA ARG A 588 31.80 -12.85 29.83
C ARG A 588 32.52 -11.86 30.79
N GLY A 589 31.82 -10.78 31.20
CA GLY A 589 32.38 -9.73 32.05
C GLY A 589 32.14 -9.92 33.56
N SER A 590 31.36 -10.92 33.98
CA SER A 590 30.96 -11.12 35.40
C SER A 590 31.52 -12.40 36.01
N THR A 591 32.78 -12.74 35.75
CA THR A 591 33.47 -13.71 36.62
C THR A 591 34.17 -12.91 37.72
N PRO A 592 33.74 -12.97 39.01
CA PRO A 592 34.47 -12.35 40.08
C PRO A 592 35.82 -13.04 40.24
N PRO A 593 36.90 -12.31 40.57
CA PRO A 593 38.18 -12.94 40.85
C PRO A 593 37.99 -13.89 42.01
N SER A 594 38.31 -15.17 41.81
CA SER A 594 38.39 -16.16 42.85
C SER A 594 39.46 -15.70 43.84
N THR A 595 39.04 -15.25 45.02
CA THR A 595 39.92 -15.09 46.16
C THR A 595 40.37 -16.48 46.60
N GLY A 596 41.62 -16.82 46.26
CA GLY A 596 42.39 -17.87 46.88
C GLY A 596 43.22 -17.31 48.01
#